data_1c14d0441b2f0590a9baa81bbb36b2d6
#
_entry.id   1c14d0441b2f0590a9baa81bbb36b2d6
#
_cell.length_a   1.000
_cell.length_b   1.000
_cell.length_c   1.000
_cell.angle_alpha   90.00
_cell.angle_beta   90.00
_cell.angle_gamma   90.00
#
_symmetry.space_group_name_H-M   'P 1'
#
loop_
_entity.id
_entity.type
_entity.pdbx_description
1 polymer ?
#
loop_
_entity_poly.entity_id
_entity_poly.type
_entity_poly.pdbx_seq_one_letter_code
_entity_poly.pdbx_strand_id
1 'polypeptide(L)'
;DFSALPGRHNHQNAAAAYAACRALGLDPQTIMDGIRTFPGLAHRLEMVGEIDGVKFVNDSKATNAEAAEQALKAYKKAYWIAGGVSKAEGIQPLAPLFPNITKAYLIGDSEETFAATLKGKVALQTCGTLENAVQAAFRDAKVVGDENPVILLSPACASFD
;
A
#
# COMPACT_ATOMS: atom_id res chain seq x y z
N ASP A 1 -19.26 0.94 -7.42
CA ASP A 1 -17.80 0.96 -7.45
C ASP A 1 -17.30 1.83 -6.29
N PHE A 2 -16.36 1.31 -5.53
CA PHE A 2 -15.74 1.99 -4.38
C PHE A 2 -14.24 2.17 -4.66
N SER A 3 -13.92 2.78 -5.79
CA SER A 3 -12.54 2.94 -6.27
C SER A 3 -11.60 3.64 -5.27
N ALA A 4 -12.14 4.56 -4.47
CA ALA A 4 -11.40 5.25 -3.42
C ALA A 4 -11.22 4.43 -2.11
N LEU A 5 -11.83 3.25 -2.04
CA LEU A 5 -11.81 2.38 -0.85
C LEU A 5 -11.33 0.97 -1.22
N PRO A 6 -10.11 0.79 -1.73
CA PRO A 6 -9.59 -0.51 -2.11
C PRO A 6 -9.39 -1.40 -0.89
N GLY A 7 -9.59 -2.71 -1.09
CA GLY A 7 -9.36 -3.72 -0.07
C GLY A 7 -10.58 -4.04 0.82
N ARG A 8 -10.61 -5.30 1.28
CA ARG A 8 -11.72 -5.85 2.07
C ARG A 8 -11.96 -5.10 3.38
N HIS A 9 -10.90 -4.63 4.03
CA HIS A 9 -11.00 -3.85 5.28
C HIS A 9 -11.77 -2.54 5.09
N ASN A 10 -11.59 -1.86 3.95
CA ASN A 10 -12.34 -0.64 3.64
C ASN A 10 -13.82 -0.93 3.37
N HIS A 11 -14.14 -2.08 2.76
CA HIS A 11 -15.53 -2.50 2.61
C HIS A 11 -16.18 -2.79 3.98
N GLN A 12 -15.45 -3.35 4.93
CA GLN A 12 -15.91 -3.54 6.31
C GLN A 12 -16.15 -2.20 7.01
N ASN A 13 -15.25 -1.23 6.86
CA ASN A 13 -15.41 0.12 7.38
C ASN A 13 -16.64 0.82 6.78
N ALA A 14 -16.84 0.71 5.47
CA ALA A 14 -18.02 1.25 4.79
C ALA A 14 -19.31 0.60 5.28
N ALA A 15 -19.32 -0.72 5.50
CA ALA A 15 -20.47 -1.43 6.06
C ALA A 15 -20.79 -0.98 7.49
N ALA A 16 -19.79 -0.79 8.33
CA ALA A 16 -19.96 -0.27 9.68
C ALA A 16 -20.52 1.16 9.68
N ALA A 17 -19.98 2.03 8.82
CA ALA A 17 -20.49 3.40 8.64
C ALA A 17 -21.95 3.40 8.16
N TYR A 18 -22.28 2.53 7.18
CA TYR A 18 -23.64 2.33 6.71
C TYR A 18 -24.58 1.95 7.85
N ALA A 19 -24.21 0.93 8.64
CA ALA A 19 -25.04 0.46 9.76
C ALA A 19 -25.26 1.56 10.81
N ALA A 20 -24.22 2.32 11.16
CA ALA A 20 -24.33 3.43 12.09
C ALA A 20 -25.26 4.53 11.57
N CYS A 21 -25.14 4.94 10.31
CA CYS A 21 -26.01 5.94 9.70
C CYS A 21 -27.48 5.44 9.61
N ARG A 22 -27.69 4.15 9.33
CA ARG A 22 -29.04 3.54 9.36
C ARG A 22 -29.67 3.58 10.75
N ALA A 23 -28.88 3.30 11.79
CA ALA A 23 -29.35 3.38 13.17
C ALA A 23 -29.76 4.80 13.58
N LEU A 24 -29.16 5.82 12.96
CA LEU A 24 -29.54 7.24 13.13
C LEU A 24 -30.74 7.65 12.24
N GLY A 25 -31.32 6.73 11.46
CA GLY A 25 -32.51 6.99 10.67
C GLY A 25 -32.24 7.59 9.27
N LEU A 26 -31.00 7.67 8.82
CA LEU A 26 -30.68 8.18 7.48
C LEU A 26 -31.23 7.23 6.41
N ASP A 27 -31.62 7.82 5.27
CA ASP A 27 -32.09 7.06 4.09
C ASP A 27 -30.97 6.24 3.46
N PRO A 28 -31.23 4.98 3.05
CA PRO A 28 -30.25 4.10 2.43
C PRO A 28 -29.54 4.69 1.23
N GLN A 29 -30.27 5.39 0.35
CA GLN A 29 -29.70 5.96 -0.87
C GLN A 29 -28.73 7.10 -0.52
N THR A 30 -29.12 7.98 0.39
CA THR A 30 -28.26 9.07 0.90
C THR A 30 -26.94 8.54 1.45
N ILE A 31 -27.00 7.45 2.26
CA ILE A 31 -25.79 6.82 2.81
C ILE A 31 -24.90 6.24 1.71
N MET A 32 -25.49 5.53 0.76
CA MET A 32 -24.75 4.92 -0.35
C MET A 32 -24.10 5.99 -1.24
N ASP A 33 -24.76 7.10 -1.48
CA ASP A 33 -24.20 8.20 -2.26
C ASP A 33 -23.04 8.87 -1.51
N GLY A 34 -23.15 9.05 -0.20
CA GLY A 34 -22.05 9.51 0.65
C GLY A 34 -20.84 8.57 0.62
N ILE A 35 -21.04 7.25 0.67
CA ILE A 35 -19.95 6.26 0.58
C ILE A 35 -19.30 6.28 -0.80
N ARG A 36 -20.08 6.41 -1.89
CA ARG A 36 -19.57 6.46 -3.27
C ARG A 36 -18.75 7.71 -3.56
N THR A 37 -19.13 8.82 -2.97
CA THR A 37 -18.47 10.12 -3.16
C THR A 37 -17.34 10.36 -2.17
N PHE A 38 -17.13 9.45 -1.21
CA PHE A 38 -16.03 9.58 -0.25
C PHE A 38 -14.68 9.42 -0.97
N PRO A 39 -13.79 10.43 -0.89
CA PRO A 39 -12.56 10.46 -1.66
C PRO A 39 -11.46 9.53 -1.11
N GLY A 40 -11.71 8.83 -0.02
CA GLY A 40 -10.68 8.11 0.74
C GLY A 40 -10.01 9.00 1.77
N LEU A 41 -8.96 8.48 2.41
CA LEU A 41 -8.14 9.22 3.37
C LEU A 41 -6.75 9.43 2.78
N ALA A 42 -6.22 10.65 2.93
CA ALA A 42 -4.84 10.94 2.57
C ALA A 42 -3.87 9.96 3.26
N HIS A 43 -2.90 9.49 2.49
CA HIS A 43 -1.85 8.56 2.93
C HIS A 43 -2.33 7.15 3.35
N ARG A 44 -3.57 6.76 2.99
CA ARG A 44 -4.13 5.42 3.24
C ARG A 44 -4.64 4.80 1.95
N LEU A 45 -3.80 4.00 1.30
CA LEU A 45 -4.06 3.43 -0.03
C LEU A 45 -4.54 4.50 -1.04
N GLU A 46 -4.05 5.71 -0.86
CA GLU A 46 -4.40 6.87 -1.68
C GLU A 46 -3.83 6.73 -3.08
N MET A 47 -4.68 6.74 -4.09
CA MET A 47 -4.25 6.85 -5.48
C MET A 47 -3.77 8.27 -5.73
N VAL A 48 -2.45 8.48 -5.82
CA VAL A 48 -1.86 9.81 -6.02
C VAL A 48 -1.70 10.18 -7.49
N GLY A 49 -1.72 9.21 -8.40
CA GLY A 49 -1.66 9.48 -9.83
C GLY A 49 -1.38 8.24 -10.66
N GLU A 50 -1.40 8.44 -11.98
CA GLU A 50 -1.04 7.44 -12.98
C GLU A 50 -0.18 8.11 -14.07
N ILE A 51 0.96 7.52 -14.38
CA ILE A 51 1.89 8.00 -15.42
C ILE A 51 2.23 6.82 -16.32
N ASP A 52 2.01 6.98 -17.61
CA ASP A 52 2.29 5.94 -18.63
C ASP A 52 1.67 4.56 -18.29
N GLY A 53 0.49 4.52 -17.70
CA GLY A 53 -0.21 3.30 -17.29
C GLY A 53 0.27 2.71 -15.96
N VAL A 54 1.26 3.32 -15.31
CA VAL A 54 1.75 2.92 -13.98
C VAL A 54 1.01 3.71 -12.90
N LYS A 55 0.35 3.02 -11.99
CA LYS A 55 -0.37 3.63 -10.87
C LYS A 55 0.54 3.85 -9.67
N PHE A 56 0.40 4.99 -9.01
CA PHE A 56 1.13 5.34 -7.80
C PHE A 56 0.17 5.37 -6.61
N VAL A 57 0.45 4.58 -5.59
CA VAL A 57 -0.38 4.46 -4.39
C VAL A 57 0.44 4.83 -3.16
N ASN A 58 -0.08 5.80 -2.42
CA ASN A 58 0.50 6.28 -1.17
C ASN A 58 -0.23 5.68 0.03
N ASP A 59 0.46 4.81 0.75
CA ASP A 59 0.00 4.20 2.00
C ASP A 59 1.02 4.48 3.13
N SER A 60 1.57 5.71 3.16
CA SER A 60 2.61 6.09 4.12
C SER A 60 2.16 6.04 5.59
N LYS A 61 0.85 5.95 5.85
CA LYS A 61 0.28 5.65 7.18
C LYS A 61 0.47 4.20 7.63
N ALA A 62 0.93 3.29 6.77
CA ALA A 62 1.29 1.91 7.15
C ALA A 62 2.65 1.89 7.88
N THR A 63 2.65 2.32 9.13
CA THR A 63 3.86 2.48 9.96
C THR A 63 4.29 1.22 10.70
N ASN A 64 3.71 0.06 10.38
CA ASN A 64 4.07 -1.25 10.89
C ASN A 64 3.65 -2.35 9.90
N ALA A 65 4.09 -3.58 10.13
CA ALA A 65 3.80 -4.72 9.26
C ALA A 65 2.30 -5.02 9.15
N GLU A 66 1.54 -4.93 10.25
CA GLU A 66 0.09 -5.20 10.26
C GLU A 66 -0.68 -4.22 9.35
N ALA A 67 -0.30 -2.95 9.37
CA ALA A 67 -0.90 -1.96 8.48
C ALA A 67 -0.53 -2.22 7.02
N ALA A 68 0.75 -2.50 6.70
CA ALA A 68 1.21 -2.81 5.35
C ALA A 68 0.61 -4.12 4.81
N GLU A 69 0.21 -5.04 5.68
CA GLU A 69 -0.49 -6.27 5.31
C GLU A 69 -1.74 -5.99 4.47
N GLN A 70 -2.51 -4.97 4.84
CA GLN A 70 -3.74 -4.62 4.15
C GLN A 70 -3.48 -4.11 2.74
N ALA A 71 -2.41 -3.32 2.57
CA ALA A 71 -1.99 -2.84 1.27
C ALA A 71 -1.54 -3.98 0.35
N LEU A 72 -0.71 -4.90 0.86
CA LEU A 72 -0.24 -6.07 0.11
C LEU A 72 -1.35 -7.09 -0.19
N LYS A 73 -2.45 -7.11 0.57
CA LYS A 73 -3.65 -7.88 0.24
C LYS A 73 -4.48 -7.22 -0.87
N ALA A 74 -4.52 -5.90 -0.89
CA ALA A 74 -5.31 -5.14 -1.87
C ALA A 74 -4.65 -5.13 -3.26
N TYR A 75 -3.32 -5.09 -3.31
CA TYR A 75 -2.55 -5.02 -4.56
C TYR A 75 -1.71 -6.28 -4.76
N LYS A 76 -1.95 -6.97 -5.85
CA LYS A 76 -1.13 -8.11 -6.29
C LYS A 76 -0.11 -7.63 -7.31
N LYS A 77 1.07 -8.24 -7.32
CA LYS A 77 2.19 -7.86 -8.19
C LYS A 77 2.62 -6.39 -8.02
N ALA A 78 2.66 -5.94 -6.77
CA ALA A 78 3.09 -4.58 -6.46
C ALA A 78 4.61 -4.41 -6.57
N TYR A 79 5.03 -3.25 -7.07
CA TYR A 79 6.37 -2.70 -6.92
C TYR A 79 6.40 -1.98 -5.57
N TRP A 80 6.84 -2.69 -4.53
CA TRP A 80 6.66 -2.28 -3.14
C TRP A 80 7.83 -1.45 -2.63
N ILE A 81 7.55 -0.22 -2.19
CA ILE A 81 8.52 0.65 -1.51
C ILE A 81 8.30 0.51 -0.01
N ALA A 82 9.33 0.05 0.70
CA ALA A 82 9.27 -0.22 2.12
C ALA A 82 10.54 0.24 2.84
N GLY A 83 10.38 0.60 4.11
CA GLY A 83 11.48 1.03 4.94
C GLY A 83 11.25 2.37 5.63
N GLY A 84 12.21 2.75 6.43
CA GLY A 84 12.19 3.89 7.34
C GLY A 84 12.92 3.55 8.62
N VAL A 85 12.45 4.05 9.76
CA VAL A 85 12.98 3.69 11.08
C VAL A 85 12.40 2.34 11.50
N SER A 86 13.25 1.31 11.58
CA SER A 86 12.81 -0.06 11.91
C SER A 86 12.22 -0.13 13.32
N LYS A 87 11.06 -0.79 13.42
CA LYS A 87 10.55 -1.29 14.70
C LYS A 87 11.02 -2.73 14.90
N ALA A 88 11.09 -3.17 16.16
CA ALA A 88 11.63 -4.48 16.53
C ALA A 88 10.96 -5.67 15.83
N GLU A 89 9.71 -5.54 15.40
CA GLU A 89 8.91 -6.62 14.79
C GLU A 89 9.28 -6.91 13.32
N GLY A 90 9.94 -5.98 12.63
CA GLY A 90 10.31 -6.13 11.21
C GLY A 90 9.13 -6.48 10.30
N ILE A 91 9.42 -7.10 9.13
CA ILE A 91 8.43 -7.48 8.12
C ILE A 91 8.20 -9.00 8.00
N GLN A 92 8.73 -9.79 8.92
CA GLN A 92 8.56 -11.25 8.93
C GLN A 92 7.07 -11.69 8.92
N PRO A 93 6.13 -11.01 9.60
CA PRO A 93 4.71 -11.35 9.55
C PRO A 93 4.10 -11.24 8.14
N LEU A 94 4.70 -10.46 7.24
CA LEU A 94 4.24 -10.30 5.86
C LEU A 94 4.65 -11.46 4.92
N ALA A 95 5.41 -12.45 5.39
CA ALA A 95 5.91 -13.56 4.56
C ALA A 95 4.82 -14.28 3.73
N PRO A 96 3.58 -14.50 4.21
CA PRO A 96 2.51 -15.08 3.40
C PRO A 96 2.10 -14.23 2.18
N LEU A 97 2.42 -12.94 2.19
CA LEU A 97 2.07 -11.98 1.14
C LEU A 97 3.22 -11.66 0.18
N PHE A 98 4.41 -12.19 0.41
CA PHE A 98 5.55 -12.00 -0.50
C PHE A 98 5.26 -12.39 -1.96
N PRO A 99 4.41 -13.39 -2.27
CA PRO A 99 4.00 -13.67 -3.66
C PRO A 99 3.22 -12.53 -4.34
N ASN A 100 2.69 -11.56 -3.57
CA ASN A 100 2.01 -10.38 -4.11
C ASN A 100 2.99 -9.26 -4.51
N ILE A 101 4.28 -9.43 -4.28
CA ILE A 101 5.32 -8.42 -4.52
C ILE A 101 6.12 -8.83 -5.76
N THR A 102 6.11 -8.00 -6.79
CA THR A 102 6.97 -8.19 -7.98
C THR A 102 8.42 -7.90 -7.63
N LYS A 103 8.68 -6.74 -7.00
CA LYS A 103 10.01 -6.35 -6.52
C LYS A 103 9.86 -5.37 -5.35
N ALA A 104 10.73 -5.48 -4.36
CA ALA A 104 10.81 -4.57 -3.22
C ALA A 104 11.93 -3.55 -3.41
N TYR A 105 11.64 -2.29 -3.07
CA TYR A 105 12.58 -1.17 -3.09
C TYR A 105 12.71 -0.66 -1.67
N LEU A 106 13.89 -0.84 -1.10
CA LEU A 106 14.11 -0.61 0.32
C LEU A 106 14.72 0.77 0.54
N ILE A 107 14.27 1.45 1.60
CA ILE A 107 14.69 2.81 1.95
C ILE A 107 14.97 2.96 3.45
N GLY A 108 15.84 3.89 3.80
CA GLY A 108 16.12 4.27 5.19
C GLY A 108 16.86 3.22 6.00
N ASP A 109 16.86 3.36 7.32
CA ASP A 109 17.69 2.57 8.25
C ASP A 109 17.31 1.07 8.28
N SER A 110 16.10 0.72 7.86
CA SER A 110 15.64 -0.67 7.85
C SER A 110 16.06 -1.49 6.62
N GLU A 111 16.78 -0.90 5.67
CA GLU A 111 17.18 -1.57 4.41
C GLU A 111 17.82 -2.93 4.64
N GLU A 112 18.85 -3.00 5.49
CA GLU A 112 19.58 -4.24 5.73
C GLU A 112 18.69 -5.33 6.38
N THR A 113 17.89 -4.93 7.36
CA THR A 113 16.98 -5.85 8.08
C THR A 113 15.91 -6.40 7.15
N PHE A 114 15.33 -5.54 6.32
CA PHE A 114 14.29 -5.95 5.35
C PHE A 114 14.89 -6.77 4.22
N ALA A 115 16.07 -6.40 3.72
CA ALA A 115 16.78 -7.18 2.72
C ALA A 115 17.08 -8.60 3.22
N ALA A 116 17.54 -8.75 4.45
CA ALA A 116 17.78 -10.07 5.05
C ALA A 116 16.49 -10.92 5.11
N THR A 117 15.34 -10.31 5.46
CA THR A 117 14.04 -10.99 5.53
C THR A 117 13.52 -11.41 4.15
N LEU A 118 13.74 -10.60 3.12
CA LEU A 118 13.26 -10.82 1.76
C LEU A 118 14.19 -11.68 0.90
N LYS A 119 15.45 -11.85 1.32
CA LYS A 119 16.49 -12.55 0.55
C LYS A 119 16.04 -13.94 0.12
N GLY A 120 16.13 -14.21 -1.18
CA GLY A 120 15.74 -15.49 -1.77
C GLY A 120 14.23 -15.72 -1.87
N LYS A 121 13.39 -14.77 -1.44
CA LYS A 121 11.92 -14.86 -1.48
C LYS A 121 11.29 -13.84 -2.41
N VAL A 122 11.85 -12.64 -2.47
CA VAL A 122 11.38 -11.52 -3.28
C VAL A 122 12.57 -10.85 -3.95
N ALA A 123 12.44 -10.46 -5.21
CA ALA A 123 13.42 -9.59 -5.86
C ALA A 123 13.47 -8.25 -5.11
N LEU A 124 14.66 -7.73 -4.83
CA LEU A 124 14.79 -6.49 -4.06
C LEU A 124 15.92 -5.61 -4.57
N GLN A 125 15.84 -4.34 -4.19
CA GLN A 125 16.87 -3.33 -4.43
C GLN A 125 16.91 -2.36 -3.25
N THR A 126 18.10 -2.06 -2.73
CA THR A 126 18.32 -0.98 -1.76
C THR A 126 18.43 0.34 -2.52
N CYS A 127 17.76 1.37 -2.05
CA CYS A 127 17.61 2.65 -2.75
C CYS A 127 18.03 3.86 -1.90
N GLY A 128 18.12 3.71 -0.59
CA GLY A 128 18.48 4.76 0.37
C GLY A 128 17.36 5.77 0.57
N THR A 129 16.88 6.39 -0.50
CA THR A 129 15.86 7.44 -0.44
C THR A 129 14.58 7.06 -1.16
N LEU A 130 13.46 7.70 -0.79
CA LEU A 130 12.18 7.52 -1.45
C LEU A 130 12.24 7.92 -2.93
N GLU A 131 12.93 9.01 -3.25
CA GLU A 131 13.07 9.46 -4.63
C GLU A 131 13.72 8.40 -5.52
N ASN A 132 14.85 7.84 -5.07
CA ASN A 132 15.54 6.77 -5.79
C ASN A 132 14.67 5.52 -5.95
N ALA A 133 13.92 5.16 -4.90
CA ALA A 133 13.02 4.01 -4.92
C ALA A 133 11.89 4.18 -5.95
N VAL A 134 11.25 5.35 -5.97
CA VAL A 134 10.18 5.68 -6.94
C VAL A 134 10.71 5.64 -8.37
N GLN A 135 11.88 6.23 -8.63
CA GLN A 135 12.48 6.22 -9.97
C GLN A 135 12.86 4.80 -10.42
N ALA A 136 13.42 3.99 -9.51
CA ALA A 136 13.79 2.60 -9.82
C ALA A 136 12.54 1.74 -10.07
N ALA A 137 11.52 1.86 -9.23
CA ALA A 137 10.26 1.14 -9.38
C ALA A 137 9.55 1.50 -10.69
N PHE A 138 9.53 2.78 -11.05
CA PHE A 138 8.90 3.25 -12.29
C PHE A 138 9.61 2.70 -13.54
N ARG A 139 10.95 2.71 -13.57
CA ARG A 139 11.72 2.11 -14.67
C ARG A 139 11.40 0.63 -14.82
N ASP A 140 11.42 -0.13 -13.73
CA ASP A 140 11.18 -1.56 -13.75
C ASP A 140 9.74 -1.89 -14.16
N ALA A 141 8.75 -1.14 -13.67
CA ALA A 141 7.33 -1.30 -14.02
C ALA A 141 7.08 -1.11 -15.53
N LYS A 142 7.81 -0.19 -16.17
CA LYS A 142 7.71 0.03 -17.62
C LYS A 142 8.36 -1.08 -18.46
N VAL A 143 9.43 -1.69 -17.95
CA VAL A 143 10.17 -2.72 -18.70
C VAL A 143 9.46 -4.08 -18.65
N VAL A 144 8.87 -4.44 -17.53
CA VAL A 144 8.25 -5.76 -17.34
C VAL A 144 6.95 -5.90 -18.13
N GLY A 145 6.25 -4.79 -18.44
CA GLY A 145 5.02 -4.80 -19.24
C GLY A 145 3.84 -5.47 -18.52
N ASP A 146 3.81 -5.42 -17.19
CA ASP A 146 2.67 -5.90 -16.41
C ASP A 146 1.39 -5.16 -16.80
N GLU A 147 0.26 -5.87 -16.86
CA GLU A 147 -1.05 -5.22 -16.97
C GLU A 147 -1.37 -4.47 -15.67
N ASN A 148 -1.52 -3.15 -15.77
CA ASN A 148 -1.83 -2.25 -14.63
C ASN A 148 -0.81 -2.30 -13.47
N PRO A 149 0.47 -2.02 -13.72
CA PRO A 149 1.49 -2.03 -12.67
C PRO A 149 1.20 -0.99 -11.59
N VAL A 150 1.45 -1.37 -10.33
CA VAL A 150 1.22 -0.50 -9.18
C VAL A 150 2.52 -0.31 -8.41
N ILE A 151 2.96 0.94 -8.27
CA ILE A 151 4.01 1.33 -7.34
C ILE A 151 3.33 1.68 -6.02
N LEU A 152 3.62 0.90 -5.00
CA LEU A 152 2.99 0.98 -3.69
C LEU A 152 4.00 1.44 -2.64
N LEU A 153 3.84 2.67 -2.14
CA LEU A 153 4.52 3.12 -0.94
C LEU A 153 3.72 2.66 0.28
N SER A 154 4.20 1.65 0.98
CA SER A 154 3.63 1.14 2.23
C SER A 154 4.78 0.73 3.15
N PRO A 155 5.33 1.68 3.94
CA PRO A 155 6.66 1.58 4.55
C PRO A 155 6.85 0.40 5.49
N ALA A 156 5.81 -0.07 6.18
CA ALA A 156 5.88 -1.03 7.28
C ALA A 156 6.82 -0.60 8.43
N CYS A 157 7.18 0.68 8.45
CA CYS A 157 8.08 1.33 9.41
C CYS A 157 7.51 2.68 9.83
N ALA A 158 8.01 3.21 10.95
CA ALA A 158 7.80 4.61 11.30
C ALA A 158 8.53 5.52 10.29
N SER A 159 7.99 6.73 10.06
CA SER A 159 8.67 7.74 9.28
C SER A 159 9.75 8.44 10.13
N PHE A 160 10.64 9.18 9.45
CA PHE A 160 11.64 10.02 10.11
C PHE A 160 11.07 11.35 10.61
N ASP A 161 9.83 11.69 10.26
CA ASP A 161 9.18 12.96 10.60
C ASP A 161 8.40 12.89 11.91
#